data_cf99a5d6597982950f2ba29e09fc2ead
#
_entry.id   cf99a5d6597982950f2ba29e09fc2ead
#
_cell.length_a   1.000
_cell.length_b   1.000
_cell.length_c   1.000
_cell.angle_alpha   90.00
_cell.angle_beta   90.00
_cell.angle_gamma   90.00
#
_symmetry.space_group_name_H-M   'P 1'
#
loop_
_entity.id
_entity.type
_entity.pdbx_description
1 polymer ?
#
loop_
_entity_poly.entity_id
_entity_poly.type
_entity_poly.pdbx_seq_one_letter_code
_entity_poly.pdbx_strand_id
1 'polypeptide(L)'
;KGPNDIVFGRDGSFWFTDLGKVREGEIDRGGIYHARPGGEAATIAFPVVTPNGIGLSPDDRTLYYAETEAARLWAFDVAGPGEVRTLPWPSPQGARLLAAAPGGHYQRFDSLAVDAFGNVCVATLIHGGITVVSPDGALCHHVPLPDRMVTNLCFGGPDRRTAFVTLSGGGKLIAIDDWPVPGHALAFNA
;
A
#
# COMPACT_ATOMS: atom_id res chain seq x y z
N LYS A 1 2.23 18.88 4.44
CA LYS A 1 1.64 18.00 3.43
C LYS A 1 2.70 17.68 2.41
N GLY A 2 2.77 16.46 1.99
CA GLY A 2 3.71 15.99 0.99
C GLY A 2 3.41 14.54 0.59
N PRO A 3 3.70 14.19 -0.70
CA PRO A 3 3.56 12.82 -1.16
C PRO A 3 4.32 11.86 -0.25
N ASN A 4 3.73 10.68 -0.04
CA ASN A 4 4.33 9.62 0.76
C ASN A 4 4.72 8.42 -0.12
N ASP A 5 3.76 7.76 -0.76
CA ASP A 5 4.00 6.60 -1.60
C ASP A 5 3.38 6.79 -2.99
N ILE A 6 3.85 6.02 -4.00
CA ILE A 6 3.48 6.20 -5.40
C ILE A 6 3.44 4.86 -6.14
N VAL A 7 2.45 4.70 -7.05
CA VAL A 7 2.39 3.58 -7.99
C VAL A 7 2.03 4.09 -9.38
N PHE A 8 2.70 3.55 -10.40
CA PHE A 8 2.45 3.87 -11.79
C PHE A 8 1.52 2.85 -12.44
N GLY A 9 0.52 3.34 -13.16
CA GLY A 9 -0.30 2.55 -14.06
C GLY A 9 0.41 2.28 -15.39
N ARG A 10 -0.05 1.28 -16.13
CA ARG A 10 0.50 0.91 -17.44
C ARG A 10 0.34 2.00 -18.50
N ASP A 11 -0.59 2.93 -18.30
CA ASP A 11 -0.83 4.08 -19.16
C ASP A 11 0.14 5.25 -18.91
N GLY A 12 1.11 5.08 -18.00
CA GLY A 12 2.10 6.09 -17.60
C GLY A 12 1.56 7.15 -16.64
N SER A 13 0.31 7.07 -16.22
CA SER A 13 -0.20 7.85 -15.11
C SER A 13 0.24 7.27 -13.75
N PHE A 14 0.05 8.01 -12.67
CA PHE A 14 0.41 7.52 -11.35
C PHE A 14 -0.59 7.95 -10.28
N TRP A 15 -0.70 7.12 -9.28
CA TRP A 15 -1.46 7.33 -8.07
C TRP A 15 -0.51 7.55 -6.92
N PHE A 16 -0.84 8.44 -6.00
CA PHE A 16 0.00 8.70 -4.85
C PHE A 16 -0.81 9.09 -3.62
N THR A 17 -0.20 8.91 -2.46
CA THR A 17 -0.77 9.27 -1.17
C THR A 17 -0.09 10.52 -0.61
N ASP A 18 -0.85 11.34 0.11
CA ASP A 18 -0.35 12.34 1.06
C ASP A 18 -0.76 11.87 2.46
N LEU A 19 0.22 11.45 3.27
CA LEU A 19 -0.03 10.95 4.62
C LEU A 19 -0.66 12.00 5.53
N GLY A 20 -0.45 13.28 5.25
CA GLY A 20 -0.62 14.35 6.21
C GLY A 20 0.55 14.42 7.19
N LYS A 21 0.39 15.15 8.28
CA LYS A 21 1.38 15.22 9.36
C LYS A 21 0.76 14.83 10.69
N VAL A 22 1.50 14.04 11.44
CA VAL A 22 1.18 13.72 12.84
C VAL A 22 2.01 14.65 13.72
N ARG A 23 1.34 15.36 14.63
CA ARG A 23 1.93 16.27 15.61
C ARG A 23 1.44 15.92 17.01
N GLU A 24 2.05 16.50 18.01
CA GLU A 24 1.54 16.38 19.38
C GLU A 24 0.11 17.00 19.45
N GLY A 25 -0.87 16.18 19.76
CA GLY A 25 -2.26 16.59 19.92
C GLY A 25 -3.09 16.74 18.64
N GLU A 26 -2.52 16.60 17.45
CA GLU A 26 -3.28 16.69 16.19
C GLU A 26 -2.74 15.78 15.07
N ILE A 27 -3.64 15.37 14.18
CA ILE A 27 -3.31 14.61 12.97
C ILE A 27 -3.97 15.30 11.78
N ASP A 28 -3.18 15.72 10.79
CA ASP A 28 -3.70 16.19 9.51
C ASP A 28 -4.43 15.06 8.79
N ARG A 29 -5.49 15.39 8.09
CA ARG A 29 -6.07 14.47 7.13
C ARG A 29 -5.22 14.46 5.87
N GLY A 30 -4.92 13.26 5.39
CA GLY A 30 -4.26 13.03 4.11
C GLY A 30 -5.26 12.81 2.99
N GLY A 31 -4.75 12.37 1.84
CA GLY A 31 -5.57 12.09 0.66
C GLY A 31 -4.90 11.14 -0.32
N ILE A 32 -5.68 10.71 -1.29
CA ILE A 32 -5.26 9.90 -2.43
C ILE A 32 -5.47 10.73 -3.68
N TYR A 33 -4.48 10.73 -4.55
CA TYR A 33 -4.43 11.56 -5.73
C TYR A 33 -4.00 10.76 -6.96
N HIS A 34 -4.34 11.28 -8.13
CA HIS A 34 -3.90 10.76 -9.42
C HIS A 34 -3.36 11.89 -10.28
N ALA A 35 -2.30 11.62 -11.05
CA ALA A 35 -1.73 12.58 -11.99
C ALA A 35 -1.07 11.89 -13.18
N ARG A 36 -0.74 12.69 -14.20
CA ARG A 36 0.21 12.33 -15.26
C ARG A 36 1.48 13.16 -15.09
N PRO A 37 2.65 12.67 -15.51
CA PRO A 37 3.87 13.47 -15.50
C PRO A 37 3.67 14.82 -16.16
N GLY A 38 3.98 15.91 -15.44
CA GLY A 38 3.80 17.29 -15.92
C GLY A 38 2.35 17.81 -15.89
N GLY A 39 1.37 17.00 -15.48
CA GLY A 39 -0.04 17.39 -15.35
C GLY A 39 -0.42 17.80 -13.94
N GLU A 40 -1.64 18.29 -13.79
CA GLU A 40 -2.24 18.59 -12.49
C GLU A 40 -2.67 17.32 -11.77
N ALA A 41 -2.65 17.36 -10.43
CA ALA A 41 -3.11 16.27 -9.60
C ALA A 41 -4.63 16.35 -9.34
N ALA A 42 -5.35 15.29 -9.69
CA ALA A 42 -6.75 15.12 -9.35
C ALA A 42 -6.89 14.47 -7.97
N THR A 43 -7.83 14.95 -7.15
CA THR A 43 -8.17 14.33 -5.87
C THR A 43 -9.08 13.15 -6.09
N ILE A 44 -8.67 11.97 -5.63
CA ILE A 44 -9.45 10.72 -5.71
C ILE A 44 -10.24 10.50 -4.44
N ALA A 45 -9.59 10.66 -3.28
CA ALA A 45 -10.24 10.56 -1.99
C ALA A 45 -9.63 11.55 -0.99
N PHE A 46 -10.47 12.33 -0.34
CA PHE A 46 -10.13 13.26 0.74
C PHE A 46 -11.39 13.55 1.57
N PRO A 47 -11.35 13.57 2.90
CA PRO A 47 -10.19 13.32 3.77
C PRO A 47 -9.96 11.83 4.02
N VAL A 48 -8.69 11.40 4.12
CA VAL A 48 -8.28 10.04 4.49
C VAL A 48 -7.41 10.09 5.75
N VAL A 49 -7.46 9.04 6.58
CA VAL A 49 -6.66 8.96 7.82
C VAL A 49 -5.29 8.36 7.47
N THR A 50 -4.24 9.17 7.51
CA THR A 50 -2.85 8.73 7.34
C THR A 50 -2.63 7.70 6.22
N PRO A 51 -3.08 7.96 4.97
CA PRO A 51 -2.84 7.03 3.88
C PRO A 51 -1.34 6.98 3.55
N ASN A 52 -0.80 5.78 3.44
CA ASN A 52 0.62 5.52 3.25
C ASN A 52 0.82 4.64 2.01
N GLY A 53 1.13 3.36 2.14
CA GLY A 53 1.35 2.48 1.01
C GLY A 53 0.23 2.52 -0.02
N ILE A 54 0.57 2.52 -1.31
CA ILE A 54 -0.36 2.50 -2.43
C ILE A 54 0.12 1.54 -3.52
N GLY A 55 -0.79 0.80 -4.13
CA GLY A 55 -0.46 -0.17 -5.17
C GLY A 55 -1.64 -0.50 -6.08
N LEU A 56 -1.34 -0.98 -7.27
CA LEU A 56 -2.33 -1.45 -8.24
C LEU A 56 -2.33 -2.97 -8.33
N SER A 57 -3.50 -3.55 -8.57
CA SER A 57 -3.61 -4.96 -8.96
C SER A 57 -2.91 -5.24 -10.30
N PRO A 58 -2.55 -6.51 -10.60
CA PRO A 58 -1.87 -6.85 -11.83
C PRO A 58 -2.60 -6.48 -13.13
N ASP A 59 -3.88 -6.22 -13.07
CA ASP A 59 -4.71 -5.79 -14.21
C ASP A 59 -5.08 -4.30 -14.18
N ASP A 60 -4.51 -3.52 -13.25
CA ASP A 60 -4.76 -2.11 -12.98
C ASP A 60 -6.24 -1.78 -12.64
N ARG A 61 -7.05 -2.79 -12.26
CA ARG A 61 -8.48 -2.61 -11.95
C ARG A 61 -8.80 -2.39 -10.49
N THR A 62 -7.83 -2.57 -9.62
CA THR A 62 -7.98 -2.34 -8.18
C THR A 62 -6.83 -1.48 -7.67
N LEU A 63 -7.16 -0.40 -6.99
CA LEU A 63 -6.21 0.45 -6.28
C LEU A 63 -6.26 0.11 -4.80
N TYR A 64 -5.16 -0.37 -4.25
CA TYR A 64 -4.99 -0.65 -2.83
C TYR A 64 -4.33 0.51 -2.12
N TYR A 65 -4.73 0.79 -0.89
CA TYR A 65 -4.00 1.70 -0.03
C TYR A 65 -4.07 1.28 1.45
N ALA A 66 -2.99 1.57 2.16
CA ALA A 66 -2.86 1.30 3.59
C ALA A 66 -3.00 2.58 4.40
N GLU A 67 -3.68 2.49 5.56
CA GLU A 67 -3.72 3.54 6.58
C GLU A 67 -2.78 3.19 7.73
N THR A 68 -1.87 4.10 8.06
CA THR A 68 -0.84 3.84 9.09
C THR A 68 -1.45 3.74 10.48
N GLU A 69 -2.11 4.80 10.97
CA GLU A 69 -2.56 4.87 12.37
C GLU A 69 -3.64 3.84 12.69
N ALA A 70 -4.47 3.49 11.74
CA ALA A 70 -5.58 2.57 11.93
C ALA A 70 -5.26 1.12 11.56
N ALA A 71 -4.08 0.84 10.98
CA ALA A 71 -3.68 -0.47 10.44
C ALA A 71 -4.78 -1.09 9.57
N ARG A 72 -5.33 -0.30 8.64
CA ARG A 72 -6.38 -0.76 7.72
C ARG A 72 -5.85 -0.79 6.30
N LEU A 73 -6.26 -1.80 5.56
CA LEU A 73 -6.01 -1.94 4.13
C LEU A 73 -7.34 -1.81 3.38
N TRP A 74 -7.38 -0.96 2.39
CA TRP A 74 -8.55 -0.63 1.60
C TRP A 74 -8.33 -0.87 0.12
N ALA A 75 -9.42 -1.00 -0.64
CA ALA A 75 -9.40 -1.15 -2.09
C ALA A 75 -10.49 -0.31 -2.74
N PHE A 76 -10.13 0.37 -3.83
CA PHE A 76 -11.09 0.96 -4.79
C PHE A 76 -11.12 0.14 -6.06
N ASP A 77 -12.28 -0.03 -6.65
CA ASP A 77 -12.40 -0.49 -8.04
C ASP A 77 -12.08 0.67 -8.98
N VAL A 78 -11.06 0.51 -9.82
CA VAL A 78 -10.66 1.51 -10.83
C VAL A 78 -11.62 1.44 -12.01
N ALA A 79 -12.26 2.56 -12.33
CA ALA A 79 -13.18 2.68 -13.45
C ALA A 79 -12.48 3.17 -14.74
N GLY A 80 -11.37 3.89 -14.56
CA GLY A 80 -10.54 4.45 -15.63
C GLY A 80 -9.37 5.24 -15.05
N PRO A 81 -8.51 5.84 -15.88
CA PRO A 81 -7.40 6.66 -15.43
C PRO A 81 -7.87 7.82 -14.54
N GLY A 82 -7.49 7.79 -13.26
CA GLY A 82 -7.91 8.80 -12.29
C GLY A 82 -9.38 8.70 -11.84
N GLU A 83 -10.05 7.60 -12.14
CA GLU A 83 -11.44 7.37 -11.75
C GLU A 83 -11.61 6.09 -10.93
N VAL A 84 -12.36 6.18 -9.84
CA VAL A 84 -12.69 5.04 -8.98
C VAL A 84 -14.20 4.94 -8.76
N ARG A 85 -14.68 3.73 -8.57
CA ARG A 85 -16.04 3.47 -8.10
C ARG A 85 -16.07 3.53 -6.59
N THR A 86 -17.00 4.31 -6.05
CA THR A 86 -17.17 4.47 -4.61
C THR A 86 -18.35 3.67 -4.09
N LEU A 87 -18.18 3.05 -2.93
CA LEU A 87 -19.26 2.44 -2.17
C LEU A 87 -20.06 3.52 -1.44
N PRO A 88 -21.37 3.31 -1.22
CA PRO A 88 -22.19 4.22 -0.44
C PRO A 88 -21.78 4.18 1.04
N TRP A 89 -22.30 5.13 1.82
CA TRP A 89 -22.25 5.07 3.28
C TRP A 89 -22.69 3.66 3.80
N PRO A 90 -22.01 3.05 4.78
CA PRO A 90 -21.07 3.71 5.73
C PRO A 90 -19.58 3.62 5.38
N SER A 91 -19.18 3.30 4.14
CA SER A 91 -17.76 3.40 3.80
C SER A 91 -17.29 4.86 3.91
N PRO A 92 -16.31 5.19 4.77
CA PRO A 92 -15.96 6.58 5.04
C PRO A 92 -15.33 7.30 3.85
N GLN A 93 -14.66 6.56 2.96
CA GLN A 93 -14.02 7.09 1.73
C GLN A 93 -14.64 6.51 0.45
N GLY A 94 -15.61 5.61 0.57
CA GLY A 94 -16.17 4.86 -0.54
C GLY A 94 -15.33 3.66 -0.99
N ALA A 95 -14.25 3.31 -0.28
CA ALA A 95 -13.43 2.15 -0.55
C ALA A 95 -13.96 0.88 0.15
N ARG A 96 -13.62 -0.28 -0.36
CA ARG A 96 -13.87 -1.58 0.28
C ARG A 96 -12.78 -1.88 1.30
N LEU A 97 -13.15 -2.18 2.54
CA LEU A 97 -12.20 -2.62 3.56
C LEU A 97 -11.75 -4.07 3.25
N LEU A 98 -10.43 -4.29 3.15
CA LEU A 98 -9.83 -5.61 2.98
C LEU A 98 -9.39 -6.23 4.29
N ALA A 99 -8.71 -5.44 5.14
CA ALA A 99 -8.22 -5.89 6.43
C ALA A 99 -8.18 -4.74 7.43
N ALA A 100 -8.38 -5.06 8.71
CA ALA A 100 -8.26 -4.13 9.82
C ALA A 100 -7.51 -4.79 10.97
N ALA A 101 -6.32 -4.29 11.31
CA ALA A 101 -5.44 -4.80 12.36
C ALA A 101 -5.45 -6.34 12.47
N PRO A 102 -5.12 -7.06 11.37
CA PRO A 102 -5.27 -8.51 11.33
C PRO A 102 -4.41 -9.17 12.42
N GLY A 103 -4.94 -10.28 12.98
CA GLY A 103 -4.28 -11.00 14.08
C GLY A 103 -4.52 -10.39 15.47
N GLY A 104 -5.22 -9.24 15.59
CA GLY A 104 -5.58 -8.64 16.88
C GLY A 104 -4.40 -8.01 17.65
N HIS A 105 -3.24 -7.84 17.01
CA HIS A 105 -2.07 -7.19 17.61
C HIS A 105 -2.07 -5.69 17.33
N TYR A 106 -1.51 -4.90 18.25
CA TYR A 106 -1.21 -3.50 17.95
C TYR A 106 -0.14 -3.41 16.88
N GLN A 107 -0.50 -2.81 15.77
CA GLN A 107 0.35 -2.66 14.59
C GLN A 107 -0.04 -1.39 13.83
N ARG A 108 0.82 -0.99 12.91
CA ARG A 108 0.59 0.08 11.96
C ARG A 108 1.01 -0.39 10.58
N PHE A 109 0.33 0.08 9.55
CA PHE A 109 0.71 -0.22 8.17
C PHE A 109 1.54 0.93 7.59
N ASP A 110 2.57 0.56 6.81
CA ASP A 110 3.43 1.50 6.11
C ASP A 110 3.30 1.29 4.59
N SER A 111 4.36 1.31 3.83
CA SER A 111 4.32 1.06 2.38
C SER A 111 3.91 -0.37 2.05
N LEU A 112 3.53 -0.61 0.80
CA LEU A 112 3.10 -1.92 0.32
C LEU A 112 3.65 -2.24 -1.08
N ALA A 113 3.68 -3.53 -1.39
CA ALA A 113 3.89 -4.03 -2.75
C ALA A 113 2.82 -5.07 -3.09
N VAL A 114 2.52 -5.23 -4.37
CA VAL A 114 1.55 -6.22 -4.85
C VAL A 114 2.30 -7.34 -5.56
N ASP A 115 1.91 -8.59 -5.30
CA ASP A 115 2.47 -9.75 -6.00
C ASP A 115 1.71 -10.07 -7.31
N ALA A 116 2.20 -11.04 -8.07
CA ALA A 116 1.64 -11.42 -9.36
C ALA A 116 0.23 -12.03 -9.28
N PHE A 117 -0.21 -12.48 -8.11
CA PHE A 117 -1.57 -12.97 -7.87
C PHE A 117 -2.50 -11.91 -7.29
N GLY A 118 -1.98 -10.68 -7.11
CA GLY A 118 -2.73 -9.56 -6.55
C GLY A 118 -2.78 -9.54 -5.03
N ASN A 119 -2.01 -10.41 -4.33
CA ASN A 119 -1.90 -10.28 -2.89
C ASN A 119 -1.16 -8.99 -2.54
N VAL A 120 -1.64 -8.31 -1.52
CA VAL A 120 -1.06 -7.06 -1.02
C VAL A 120 -0.13 -7.38 0.14
N CYS A 121 1.17 -7.16 -0.08
CA CYS A 121 2.21 -7.34 0.92
C CYS A 121 2.47 -6.00 1.59
N VAL A 122 2.07 -5.84 2.86
CA VAL A 122 2.13 -4.56 3.58
C VAL A 122 3.24 -4.61 4.61
N ALA A 123 4.16 -3.65 4.54
CA ALA A 123 5.15 -3.43 5.59
C ALA A 123 4.44 -3.07 6.91
N THR A 124 4.73 -3.81 7.95
CA THR A 124 3.98 -3.75 9.22
C THR A 124 4.88 -3.31 10.35
N LEU A 125 4.61 -2.11 10.86
CA LEU A 125 5.29 -1.52 12.00
C LEU A 125 4.75 -2.10 13.32
N ILE A 126 5.57 -2.08 14.36
CA ILE A 126 5.31 -2.47 15.75
C ILE A 126 5.24 -4.00 15.90
N HIS A 127 4.37 -4.66 15.15
CA HIS A 127 4.34 -6.13 15.11
C HIS A 127 5.60 -6.70 14.42
N GLY A 128 6.16 -5.96 13.47
CA GLY A 128 7.44 -6.26 12.82
C GLY A 128 7.36 -7.36 11.78
N GLY A 129 7.32 -7.00 10.50
CA GLY A 129 7.24 -7.97 9.41
C GLY A 129 6.43 -7.50 8.23
N ILE A 130 5.95 -8.44 7.44
CA ILE A 130 5.12 -8.22 6.26
C ILE A 130 3.78 -8.91 6.47
N THR A 131 2.69 -8.16 6.40
CA THR A 131 1.33 -8.71 6.39
C THR A 131 0.88 -8.90 4.95
N VAL A 132 0.53 -10.13 4.58
CA VAL A 132 0.08 -10.49 3.22
C VAL A 132 -1.43 -10.72 3.25
N VAL A 133 -2.16 -9.98 2.42
CA VAL A 133 -3.63 -10.03 2.34
C VAL A 133 -4.03 -10.38 0.92
N SER A 134 -4.93 -11.36 0.76
CA SER A 134 -5.47 -11.73 -0.55
C SER A 134 -6.31 -10.59 -1.17
N PRO A 135 -6.51 -10.56 -2.51
CA PRO A 135 -7.24 -9.50 -3.22
C PRO A 135 -8.68 -9.30 -2.72
N ASP A 136 -9.29 -10.35 -2.20
CA ASP A 136 -10.65 -10.33 -1.63
C ASP A 136 -10.68 -10.06 -0.11
N GLY A 137 -9.50 -10.02 0.54
CA GLY A 137 -9.37 -9.88 1.99
C GLY A 137 -9.68 -11.15 2.80
N ALA A 138 -10.01 -12.26 2.15
CA ALA A 138 -10.41 -13.50 2.85
C ALA A 138 -9.24 -14.22 3.52
N LEU A 139 -8.05 -14.12 2.95
CA LEU A 139 -6.83 -14.71 3.51
C LEU A 139 -5.89 -13.61 3.98
N CYS A 140 -5.37 -13.81 5.18
CA CYS A 140 -4.36 -12.92 5.73
C CYS A 140 -3.34 -13.74 6.53
N HIS A 141 -2.06 -13.53 6.27
CA HIS A 141 -0.98 -14.12 7.08
C HIS A 141 0.12 -13.09 7.32
N HIS A 142 0.96 -13.34 8.32
CA HIS A 142 2.05 -12.47 8.70
C HIS A 142 3.39 -13.20 8.60
N VAL A 143 4.36 -12.57 7.95
CA VAL A 143 5.75 -13.01 7.84
C VAL A 143 6.56 -12.17 8.82
N PRO A 144 6.96 -12.71 10.00
CA PRO A 144 7.69 -11.95 10.99
C PRO A 144 9.12 -11.65 10.53
N LEU A 145 9.61 -10.46 10.83
CA LEU A 145 10.98 -10.04 10.58
C LEU A 145 11.63 -9.54 11.88
N PRO A 146 12.98 -9.54 11.98
CA PRO A 146 13.69 -9.23 13.21
C PRO A 146 13.77 -7.73 13.54
N ASP A 147 12.92 -6.91 12.95
CA ASP A 147 12.81 -5.47 13.20
C ASP A 147 11.35 -5.07 13.36
N ARG A 148 11.06 -4.28 14.38
CA ARG A 148 9.70 -3.77 14.62
C ARG A 148 9.31 -2.60 13.70
N MET A 149 10.28 -2.02 12.98
CA MET A 149 10.11 -0.87 12.10
C MET A 149 10.36 -1.29 10.65
N VAL A 150 9.55 -2.22 10.16
CA VAL A 150 9.53 -2.61 8.74
C VAL A 150 8.72 -1.58 7.98
N THR A 151 9.38 -0.79 7.11
CA THR A 151 8.75 0.41 6.53
C THR A 151 8.39 0.29 5.06
N ASN A 152 9.13 -0.49 4.28
CA ASN A 152 8.85 -0.65 2.87
C ASN A 152 9.33 -2.00 2.35
N LEU A 153 8.78 -2.43 1.22
CA LEU A 153 9.26 -3.58 0.47
C LEU A 153 9.04 -3.38 -1.03
N CYS A 154 9.89 -4.02 -1.82
CA CYS A 154 9.67 -4.18 -3.25
C CYS A 154 10.16 -5.56 -3.70
N PHE A 155 9.69 -6.00 -4.86
CA PHE A 155 10.12 -7.25 -5.46
C PHE A 155 11.12 -7.00 -6.58
N GLY A 156 12.12 -7.87 -6.68
CA GLY A 156 13.17 -7.80 -7.70
C GLY A 156 13.82 -9.16 -7.94
N GLY A 157 14.98 -9.13 -8.60
CA GLY A 157 15.63 -10.32 -9.11
C GLY A 157 15.06 -10.74 -10.48
N PRO A 158 15.71 -11.70 -11.17
CA PRO A 158 15.32 -12.10 -12.54
C PRO A 158 13.88 -12.63 -12.64
N ASP A 159 13.41 -13.28 -11.60
CA ASP A 159 12.09 -13.90 -11.50
C ASP A 159 11.13 -13.13 -10.57
N ARG A 160 11.56 -11.98 -10.04
CA ARG A 160 10.83 -11.15 -9.06
C ARG A 160 10.46 -11.88 -7.77
N ARG A 161 11.25 -12.89 -7.39
CA ARG A 161 11.06 -13.66 -6.15
C ARG A 161 11.97 -13.24 -5.01
N THR A 162 12.76 -12.19 -5.18
CA THR A 162 13.50 -11.57 -4.09
C THR A 162 12.72 -10.38 -3.55
N ALA A 163 12.31 -10.44 -2.29
CA ALA A 163 11.71 -9.30 -1.59
C ALA A 163 12.82 -8.48 -0.92
N PHE A 164 13.00 -7.23 -1.34
CA PHE A 164 13.89 -6.28 -0.70
C PHE A 164 13.09 -5.48 0.33
N VAL A 165 13.54 -5.47 1.58
CA VAL A 165 12.78 -4.92 2.70
C VAL A 165 13.62 -3.95 3.51
N THR A 166 13.07 -2.77 3.80
CA THR A 166 13.71 -1.77 4.66
C THR A 166 13.33 -2.00 6.13
N LEU A 167 14.36 -2.13 6.96
CA LEU A 167 14.28 -2.30 8.41
C LEU A 167 14.77 -1.02 9.09
N SER A 168 13.87 -0.10 9.36
CA SER A 168 14.18 1.27 9.78
C SER A 168 14.73 1.35 11.20
N GLY A 169 14.31 0.44 12.10
CA GLY A 169 14.81 0.38 13.47
C GLY A 169 16.30 0.04 13.55
N GLY A 170 16.77 -0.87 12.69
CA GLY A 170 18.17 -1.26 12.60
C GLY A 170 18.98 -0.54 11.51
N GLY A 171 18.36 0.35 10.72
CA GLY A 171 19.00 1.03 9.58
C GLY A 171 19.51 0.05 8.52
N LYS A 172 18.73 -0.98 8.17
CA LYS A 172 19.14 -2.06 7.26
C LYS A 172 18.22 -2.17 6.06
N LEU A 173 18.78 -2.62 4.95
CA LEU A 173 18.09 -3.20 3.81
C LEU A 173 18.42 -4.69 3.78
N ILE A 174 17.40 -5.54 3.73
CA ILE A 174 17.57 -6.98 3.60
C ILE A 174 16.94 -7.48 2.29
N ALA A 175 17.42 -8.63 1.81
CA ALA A 175 16.82 -9.41 0.74
C ALA A 175 16.28 -10.72 1.32
N ILE A 176 15.08 -11.10 0.93
CA ILE A 176 14.47 -12.39 1.23
C ILE A 176 14.29 -13.07 -0.11
N ASP A 177 15.13 -14.07 -0.37
CA ASP A 177 15.07 -14.87 -1.59
C ASP A 177 13.94 -15.91 -1.52
N ASP A 178 13.57 -16.44 -2.68
CA ASP A 178 12.54 -17.49 -2.82
C ASP A 178 11.17 -17.09 -2.24
N TRP A 179 10.80 -15.80 -2.36
CA TRP A 179 9.45 -15.36 -1.97
C TRP A 179 8.40 -16.22 -2.70
N PRO A 180 7.38 -16.75 -2.01
CA PRO A 180 6.51 -17.80 -2.55
C PRO A 180 5.81 -17.44 -3.87
N VAL A 181 5.44 -16.16 -4.04
CA VAL A 181 4.77 -15.64 -5.22
C VAL A 181 5.65 -14.54 -5.84
N PRO A 182 5.91 -14.55 -7.16
CA PRO A 182 6.65 -13.45 -7.78
C PRO A 182 5.97 -12.11 -7.53
N GLY A 183 6.73 -11.07 -7.37
CA GLY A 183 6.19 -9.71 -7.37
C GLY A 183 5.51 -9.37 -8.71
N HIS A 184 4.50 -8.50 -8.65
CA HIS A 184 3.88 -7.96 -9.85
C HIS A 184 4.91 -7.20 -10.71
N ALA A 185 4.86 -7.41 -12.04
CA ALA A 185 5.67 -6.64 -12.98
C ALA A 185 5.10 -5.21 -13.08
N LEU A 186 5.80 -4.26 -12.46
CA LEU A 186 5.42 -2.85 -12.52
C LEU A 186 5.62 -2.28 -13.93
N ALA A 187 4.92 -1.20 -14.25
CA ALA A 187 4.92 -0.57 -15.57
C ALA A 187 6.32 -0.26 -16.15
N PHE A 188 7.32 -0.05 -15.28
CA PHE A 188 8.69 0.25 -15.66
C PHE A 188 9.69 -0.89 -15.41
N ASN A 189 9.22 -2.07 -14.99
CA ASN A 189 10.03 -3.26 -14.71
C ASN A 189 9.71 -4.42 -15.66
N ALA A 190 8.98 -4.15 -16.73
CA ALA A 190 8.57 -5.15 -17.71
C ALA A 190 9.56 -5.21 -18.90
#